data_1566488f8b00720af0733f8ec0383098
#
_entry.id   1566488f8b00720af0733f8ec0383098
#
_cell.length_a   1.000
_cell.length_b   1.000
_cell.length_c   1.000
_cell.angle_alpha   90.00
_cell.angle_beta   90.00
_cell.angle_gamma   90.00
#
_symmetry.space_group_name_H-M   'P 1'
#
loop_
_entity.id
_entity.type
_entity.pdbx_description
1 polymer ?
#
loop_
_entity_poly.entity_id
_entity_poly.type
_entity_poly.pdbx_seq_one_letter_code
_entity_poly.pdbx_strand_id
1 'polypeptide(L)'
;MFSTIWKMKEGFAFGAGLILVGLALQFSVGPVHWSDFAFPINAFFLFFYLLALVLVYVLRHRVRLFSFLFTTEAAVPTLIYAAVLTVVMGLTRQVSEHERAIDPIGLTQMLSFWPFVLIYLQLATIVGLIALRQIFHFRLREVPSLLSHVGLFLAIVAATLGSADMERVKLRATMDMPEWRGTHERGFISLPLAIQLEKFTIDEYPPKLLIINSQTGKSIPAKNPEIVLIDKHFREGKLLQWRIRVHQNLPLAAPVITADTTKYVGWGSSGAVTALLVEAQRMEGGRAVGKPLVGWVTCGSYLFPFQELKLTKELSLVMARREPERYASHIHIYTETQKNIIATVEVNSLSRSMAGVSISSAMTSRWVDGAKPAPSSWSRILGSPPSMWGSTYSWRELYSPSSSRRSDARPLPLV
;
A
#
# COMPACT_ATOMS: atom_id res chain seq x y z
N MET A 1 -0.91 -28.00 42.53
CA MET A 1 -2.19 -27.34 42.24
C MET A 1 -2.16 -25.98 42.94
N PHE A 2 -1.69 -24.91 42.27
CA PHE A 2 -1.68 -23.59 42.86
C PHE A 2 -3.11 -23.06 42.77
N SER A 3 -3.79 -22.84 43.90
CA SER A 3 -5.05 -22.08 43.94
C SER A 3 -4.78 -20.72 43.35
N THR A 4 -5.54 -20.33 42.34
CA THR A 4 -5.48 -19.06 41.64
C THR A 4 -5.69 -17.91 42.62
N ILE A 5 -4.56 -17.38 43.13
CA ILE A 5 -4.56 -16.20 43.97
C ILE A 5 -4.93 -14.95 43.13
N TRP A 6 -4.67 -15.02 41.83
CA TRP A 6 -4.88 -13.96 40.86
C TRP A 6 -6.25 -14.11 40.18
N LYS A 7 -6.95 -12.98 40.02
CA LYS A 7 -8.23 -12.90 39.32
C LYS A 7 -8.07 -12.06 38.06
N MET A 8 -8.95 -12.25 37.08
CA MET A 8 -8.97 -11.45 35.84
C MET A 8 -8.99 -9.94 36.10
N LYS A 9 -9.66 -9.48 37.18
CA LYS A 9 -9.71 -8.06 37.57
C LYS A 9 -8.32 -7.48 37.85
N GLU A 10 -7.42 -8.25 38.44
CA GLU A 10 -6.05 -7.84 38.74
C GLU A 10 -5.22 -7.73 37.47
N GLY A 11 -5.47 -8.62 36.50
CA GLY A 11 -4.85 -8.52 35.19
C GLY A 11 -5.26 -7.26 34.43
N PHE A 12 -6.57 -6.93 34.43
CA PHE A 12 -7.03 -5.68 33.86
C PHE A 12 -6.49 -4.45 34.61
N ALA A 13 -6.45 -4.49 35.94
CA ALA A 13 -5.88 -3.40 36.73
C ALA A 13 -4.37 -3.20 36.44
N PHE A 14 -3.63 -4.29 36.28
CA PHE A 14 -2.21 -4.23 35.92
C PHE A 14 -2.00 -3.61 34.52
N GLY A 15 -2.76 -4.06 33.52
CA GLY A 15 -2.70 -3.47 32.16
C GLY A 15 -3.11 -2.00 32.15
N ALA A 16 -4.16 -1.63 32.89
CA ALA A 16 -4.55 -0.22 33.06
C ALA A 16 -3.46 0.60 33.73
N GLY A 17 -2.78 0.03 34.73
CA GLY A 17 -1.61 0.65 35.36
C GLY A 17 -0.47 0.92 34.37
N LEU A 18 -0.16 -0.04 33.49
CA LEU A 18 0.84 0.17 32.43
C LEU A 18 0.43 1.27 31.45
N ILE A 19 -0.84 1.37 31.09
CA ILE A 19 -1.35 2.45 30.24
C ILE A 19 -1.17 3.80 30.95
N LEU A 20 -1.51 3.91 32.22
CA LEU A 20 -1.33 5.15 33.00
C LEU A 20 0.13 5.55 33.12
N VAL A 21 1.02 4.59 33.43
CA VAL A 21 2.47 4.84 33.42
C VAL A 21 2.95 5.26 32.05
N GLY A 22 2.50 4.58 31.01
CA GLY A 22 2.83 4.95 29.62
C GLY A 22 2.38 6.36 29.27
N LEU A 23 1.17 6.77 29.67
CA LEU A 23 0.70 8.15 29.49
C LEU A 23 1.54 9.15 30.26
N ALA A 24 1.91 8.84 31.51
CA ALA A 24 2.81 9.68 32.27
C ALA A 24 4.18 9.88 31.61
N LEU A 25 4.75 8.80 31.06
CA LEU A 25 5.99 8.86 30.28
C LEU A 25 5.80 9.67 28.99
N GLN A 26 4.69 9.45 28.27
CA GLN A 26 4.39 10.17 27.02
C GLN A 26 4.37 11.69 27.23
N PHE A 27 3.76 12.15 28.31
CA PHE A 27 3.67 13.59 28.61
C PHE A 27 4.91 14.17 29.26
N SER A 28 5.74 13.36 29.93
CA SER A 28 6.94 13.84 30.63
C SER A 28 8.22 13.76 29.79
N VAL A 29 8.38 12.66 29.02
CA VAL A 29 9.60 12.37 28.25
C VAL A 29 9.37 12.60 26.76
N GLY A 30 8.13 12.48 26.30
CA GLY A 30 7.79 12.48 24.86
C GLY A 30 7.72 11.05 24.29
N PRO A 31 7.51 10.91 22.98
CA PRO A 31 7.43 9.61 22.30
C PRO A 31 8.77 8.85 22.37
N VAL A 32 8.70 7.54 22.18
CA VAL A 32 9.91 6.70 22.07
C VAL A 32 10.61 7.01 20.75
N HIS A 33 11.91 7.32 20.80
CA HIS A 33 12.74 7.51 19.62
C HIS A 33 13.46 6.20 19.28
N TRP A 34 12.92 5.44 18.33
CA TRP A 34 13.50 4.14 17.95
C TRP A 34 14.87 4.25 17.32
N SER A 35 15.19 5.37 16.68
CA SER A 35 16.53 5.66 16.16
C SER A 35 17.63 5.57 17.23
N ASP A 36 17.31 5.82 18.50
CA ASP A 36 18.26 5.73 19.61
C ASP A 36 18.59 4.27 19.99
N PHE A 37 17.74 3.33 19.51
CA PHE A 37 17.92 1.89 19.72
C PHE A 37 18.57 1.18 18.50
N ALA A 38 19.18 1.91 17.57
CA ALA A 38 19.91 1.32 16.45
C ALA A 38 21.11 0.47 16.94
N PHE A 39 21.60 -0.41 16.05
CA PHE A 39 22.79 -1.22 16.37
C PHE A 39 23.99 -0.34 16.77
N PRO A 40 24.71 -0.68 17.87
CA PRO A 40 24.67 -1.94 18.64
C PRO A 40 23.74 -1.92 19.86
N ILE A 41 23.02 -0.82 20.17
CA ILE A 41 22.23 -0.67 21.39
C ILE A 41 21.09 -1.70 21.47
N ASN A 42 20.42 -1.95 20.36
CA ASN A 42 19.36 -2.97 20.30
C ASN A 42 19.87 -4.39 20.62
N ALA A 43 21.10 -4.74 20.22
CA ALA A 43 21.68 -6.02 20.52
C ALA A 43 21.98 -6.17 22.04
N PHE A 44 22.51 -5.08 22.69
CA PHE A 44 22.69 -5.07 24.14
C PHE A 44 21.35 -5.13 24.87
N PHE A 45 20.36 -4.35 24.40
CA PHE A 45 19.01 -4.38 24.98
C PHE A 45 18.40 -5.79 24.90
N LEU A 46 18.49 -6.45 23.74
CA LEU A 46 18.02 -7.81 23.57
C LEU A 46 18.72 -8.80 24.51
N PHE A 47 20.04 -8.69 24.63
CA PHE A 47 20.81 -9.54 25.54
C PHE A 47 20.33 -9.42 26.99
N PHE A 48 20.24 -8.16 27.51
CA PHE A 48 19.77 -7.93 28.86
C PHE A 48 18.31 -8.29 29.07
N TYR A 49 17.48 -8.11 28.06
CA TYR A 49 16.07 -8.52 28.09
C TYR A 49 15.93 -10.06 28.19
N LEU A 50 16.68 -10.80 27.38
CA LEU A 50 16.70 -12.26 27.51
C LEU A 50 17.23 -12.74 28.87
N LEU A 51 18.26 -12.09 29.40
CA LEU A 51 18.75 -12.36 30.73
C LEU A 51 17.69 -12.08 31.80
N ALA A 52 16.96 -10.97 31.68
CA ALA A 52 15.85 -10.65 32.58
C ALA A 52 14.72 -11.68 32.50
N LEU A 53 14.36 -12.17 31.31
CA LEU A 53 13.37 -13.26 31.15
C LEU A 53 13.82 -14.53 31.88
N VAL A 54 15.10 -14.91 31.77
CA VAL A 54 15.65 -16.07 32.49
C VAL A 54 15.61 -15.84 34.00
N LEU A 55 15.97 -14.64 34.45
CA LEU A 55 15.93 -14.26 35.88
C LEU A 55 14.49 -14.34 36.43
N VAL A 56 13.52 -13.77 35.71
CA VAL A 56 12.08 -13.87 36.04
C VAL A 56 11.63 -15.33 36.13
N TYR A 57 12.06 -16.14 35.17
CA TYR A 57 11.75 -17.57 35.15
C TYR A 57 12.31 -18.30 36.38
N VAL A 58 13.56 -18.04 36.76
CA VAL A 58 14.20 -18.66 37.94
C VAL A 58 13.53 -18.22 39.24
N LEU A 59 13.23 -16.94 39.35
CA LEU A 59 12.66 -16.33 40.58
C LEU A 59 11.13 -16.46 40.67
N ARG A 60 10.45 -17.08 39.68
CA ARG A 60 8.98 -17.16 39.58
C ARG A 60 8.30 -17.76 40.84
N HIS A 61 9.01 -18.63 41.58
CA HIS A 61 8.46 -19.23 42.77
C HIS A 61 8.71 -18.39 44.06
N ARG A 62 9.64 -17.42 44.00
CA ARG A 62 9.96 -16.54 45.13
C ARG A 62 9.20 -15.23 45.11
N VAL A 63 8.94 -14.69 43.91
CA VAL A 63 8.28 -13.39 43.70
C VAL A 63 6.89 -13.60 43.15
N ARG A 64 5.87 -13.16 43.88
CA ARG A 64 4.46 -13.31 43.51
C ARG A 64 4.13 -12.67 42.15
N LEU A 65 4.68 -11.49 41.88
CA LEU A 65 4.48 -10.79 40.59
C LEU A 65 5.02 -11.61 39.42
N PHE A 66 6.15 -12.29 39.58
CA PHE A 66 6.73 -13.11 38.52
C PHE A 66 5.86 -14.37 38.25
N SER A 67 5.26 -14.95 39.30
CA SER A 67 4.32 -16.06 39.11
C SER A 67 3.05 -15.63 38.37
N PHE A 68 2.61 -14.37 38.53
CA PHE A 68 1.47 -13.81 37.81
C PHE A 68 1.66 -13.82 36.30
N LEU A 69 2.86 -13.49 35.79
CA LEU A 69 3.15 -13.47 34.36
C LEU A 69 3.01 -14.82 33.63
N PHE A 70 2.93 -15.92 34.39
CA PHE A 70 2.71 -17.28 33.82
C PHE A 70 1.24 -17.70 33.83
N THR A 71 0.33 -16.81 34.19
CA THR A 71 -1.10 -17.09 34.33
C THR A 71 -1.93 -16.58 33.14
N THR A 72 -3.10 -17.17 32.97
CA THR A 72 -4.09 -16.71 31.98
C THR A 72 -4.66 -15.34 32.36
N GLU A 73 -4.70 -15.04 33.65
CA GLU A 73 -5.15 -13.78 34.23
C GLU A 73 -4.21 -12.61 33.87
N ALA A 74 -2.95 -12.86 33.55
CA ALA A 74 -2.04 -11.88 32.97
C ALA A 74 -2.15 -11.83 31.45
N ALA A 75 -2.21 -12.97 30.80
CA ALA A 75 -2.13 -13.07 29.35
C ALA A 75 -3.38 -12.50 28.64
N VAL A 76 -4.59 -12.88 29.10
CA VAL A 76 -5.83 -12.48 28.43
C VAL A 76 -6.07 -10.96 28.48
N PRO A 77 -5.98 -10.26 29.63
CA PRO A 77 -6.10 -8.81 29.65
C PRO A 77 -5.03 -8.10 28.78
N THR A 78 -3.78 -8.59 28.80
CA THR A 78 -2.71 -8.01 27.96
C THR A 78 -3.05 -8.12 26.47
N LEU A 79 -3.54 -9.28 26.03
CA LEU A 79 -3.99 -9.47 24.64
C LEU A 79 -5.15 -8.56 24.28
N ILE A 80 -6.11 -8.35 25.19
CA ILE A 80 -7.24 -7.44 24.97
C ILE A 80 -6.74 -6.00 24.80
N TYR A 81 -5.86 -5.52 25.71
CA TYR A 81 -5.29 -4.18 25.58
C TYR A 81 -4.46 -4.04 24.30
N ALA A 82 -3.63 -5.01 23.95
CA ALA A 82 -2.85 -5.01 22.72
C ALA A 82 -3.78 -4.96 21.49
N ALA A 83 -4.85 -5.77 21.47
CA ALA A 83 -5.83 -5.77 20.37
C ALA A 83 -6.54 -4.41 20.25
N VAL A 84 -7.01 -3.83 21.37
CA VAL A 84 -7.67 -2.52 21.36
C VAL A 84 -6.73 -1.43 20.82
N LEU A 85 -5.49 -1.38 21.29
CA LEU A 85 -4.49 -0.40 20.83
C LEU A 85 -4.15 -0.62 19.34
N THR A 86 -4.09 -1.86 18.88
CA THR A 86 -3.87 -2.16 17.45
C THR A 86 -5.06 -1.73 16.59
N VAL A 87 -6.29 -1.92 17.06
CA VAL A 87 -7.50 -1.41 16.37
C VAL A 87 -7.47 0.11 16.30
N VAL A 88 -7.14 0.80 17.40
CA VAL A 88 -6.99 2.27 17.39
C VAL A 88 -5.91 2.70 16.40
N MET A 89 -4.77 2.01 16.34
CA MET A 89 -3.72 2.26 15.35
C MET A 89 -4.22 2.12 13.92
N GLY A 90 -5.02 1.10 13.64
CA GLY A 90 -5.62 0.87 12.30
C GLY A 90 -6.67 1.90 11.90
N LEU A 91 -7.37 2.50 12.88
CA LEU A 91 -8.39 3.53 12.64
C LEU A 91 -7.82 4.96 12.58
N THR A 92 -6.60 5.18 13.06
CA THR A 92 -5.91 6.48 13.05
C THR A 92 -4.91 6.56 11.91
N ARG A 93 -4.80 7.74 11.28
CA ARG A 93 -3.76 7.99 10.28
C ARG A 93 -2.40 7.96 10.97
N GLN A 94 -1.57 6.99 10.64
CA GLN A 94 -0.22 6.90 11.18
C GLN A 94 0.74 7.78 10.38
N VAL A 95 1.60 8.51 11.08
CA VAL A 95 2.67 9.34 10.51
C VAL A 95 4.03 8.79 10.93
N SER A 96 5.06 9.10 10.15
CA SER A 96 6.44 8.69 10.43
C SER A 96 6.93 9.26 11.79
N GLU A 97 7.87 8.56 12.42
CA GLU A 97 8.51 9.02 13.67
C GLU A 97 9.18 10.40 13.51
N HIS A 98 9.66 10.71 12.29
CA HIS A 98 10.35 11.96 11.97
C HIS A 98 9.39 13.12 11.62
N GLU A 99 8.11 12.81 11.42
CA GLU A 99 7.08 13.82 11.24
C GLU A 99 6.46 14.19 12.60
N ARG A 100 5.93 15.41 12.70
CA ARG A 100 5.23 15.81 13.92
C ARG A 100 3.91 15.05 14.04
N ALA A 101 3.64 14.49 15.23
CA ALA A 101 2.33 13.90 15.51
C ALA A 101 1.20 14.89 15.22
N ILE A 102 0.14 14.40 14.59
CA ILE A 102 -1.02 15.24 14.24
C ILE A 102 -1.87 15.52 15.48
N ASP A 103 -1.90 14.56 16.40
CA ASP A 103 -2.65 14.64 17.66
C ASP A 103 -1.72 14.95 18.86
N PRO A 104 -2.24 15.62 19.90
CA PRO A 104 -1.44 16.01 21.06
C PRO A 104 -1.07 14.83 21.99
N ILE A 105 -1.76 13.69 21.86
CA ILE A 105 -1.55 12.52 22.72
C ILE A 105 -0.48 11.59 22.13
N GLY A 106 -0.34 11.55 20.78
CA GLY A 106 0.60 10.68 20.07
C GLY A 106 -0.03 9.42 19.47
N LEU A 107 -1.36 9.34 19.33
CA LEU A 107 -2.05 8.21 18.74
C LEU A 107 -1.73 8.04 17.24
N THR A 108 -1.34 9.13 16.56
CA THR A 108 -0.91 9.11 15.16
C THR A 108 0.53 8.62 14.97
N GLN A 109 1.25 8.37 16.08
CA GLN A 109 2.56 7.72 16.13
C GLN A 109 2.53 6.53 17.10
N MET A 110 1.58 5.62 16.90
CA MET A 110 1.26 4.56 17.85
C MET A 110 2.46 3.67 18.20
N LEU A 111 3.35 3.40 17.24
CA LEU A 111 4.54 2.58 17.49
C LEU A 111 5.54 3.25 18.46
N SER A 112 5.54 4.58 18.55
CA SER A 112 6.36 5.38 19.46
C SER A 112 5.59 5.81 20.72
N PHE A 113 4.33 5.41 20.85
CA PHE A 113 3.44 5.74 21.95
C PHE A 113 3.70 4.83 23.16
N TRP A 114 4.15 5.40 24.28
CA TRP A 114 4.53 4.62 25.46
C TRP A 114 3.51 3.60 25.96
N PRO A 115 2.21 3.89 26.04
CA PRO A 115 1.21 2.88 26.43
C PRO A 115 1.23 1.65 25.51
N PHE A 116 1.37 1.86 24.19
CA PHE A 116 1.50 0.78 23.23
C PHE A 116 2.78 -0.03 23.47
N VAL A 117 3.90 0.66 23.61
CA VAL A 117 5.21 0.02 23.82
C VAL A 117 5.22 -0.83 25.09
N LEU A 118 4.69 -0.31 26.23
CA LEU A 118 4.64 -1.05 27.48
C LEU A 118 3.73 -2.27 27.44
N ILE A 119 2.55 -2.17 26.80
CA ILE A 119 1.63 -3.31 26.63
C ILE A 119 2.26 -4.38 25.74
N TYR A 120 2.91 -3.99 24.64
CA TYR A 120 3.59 -4.95 23.75
C TYR A 120 4.85 -5.55 24.39
N LEU A 121 5.59 -4.80 25.20
CA LEU A 121 6.69 -5.33 26.01
C LEU A 121 6.19 -6.38 27.01
N GLN A 122 5.06 -6.11 27.68
CA GLN A 122 4.43 -7.11 28.56
C GLN A 122 3.97 -8.34 27.79
N LEU A 123 3.36 -8.15 26.61
CA LEU A 123 2.95 -9.28 25.75
C LEU A 123 4.16 -10.13 25.35
N ALA A 124 5.23 -9.51 24.88
CA ALA A 124 6.48 -10.19 24.54
C ALA A 124 7.07 -10.93 25.75
N THR A 125 7.02 -10.32 26.94
CA THR A 125 7.48 -10.91 28.19
C THR A 125 6.68 -12.18 28.53
N ILE A 126 5.36 -12.13 28.48
CA ILE A 126 4.49 -13.29 28.75
C ILE A 126 4.78 -14.41 27.76
N VAL A 127 4.81 -14.10 26.46
CA VAL A 127 5.06 -15.09 25.40
C VAL A 127 6.46 -15.70 25.53
N GLY A 128 7.48 -14.86 25.80
CA GLY A 128 8.85 -15.32 26.02
C GLY A 128 8.99 -16.23 27.24
N LEU A 129 8.32 -15.90 28.36
CA LEU A 129 8.32 -16.73 29.56
C LEU A 129 7.61 -18.08 29.34
N ILE A 130 6.52 -18.10 28.56
CA ILE A 130 5.84 -19.36 28.21
C ILE A 130 6.74 -20.21 27.30
N ALA A 131 7.39 -19.60 26.31
CA ALA A 131 8.36 -20.28 25.47
C ALA A 131 9.53 -20.86 26.29
N LEU A 132 10.12 -20.09 27.20
CA LEU A 132 11.17 -20.55 28.12
C LEU A 132 10.68 -21.76 28.96
N ARG A 133 9.49 -21.66 29.53
CA ARG A 133 8.91 -22.78 30.30
C ARG A 133 8.80 -24.06 29.46
N GLN A 134 8.36 -23.93 28.20
CA GLN A 134 8.24 -25.07 27.29
C GLN A 134 9.61 -25.63 26.86
N ILE A 135 10.63 -24.79 26.70
CA ILE A 135 12.01 -25.20 26.43
C ILE A 135 12.57 -25.99 27.59
N PHE A 136 12.48 -25.49 28.83
CA PHE A 136 13.02 -26.14 30.01
C PHE A 136 12.24 -27.40 30.43
N HIS A 137 10.97 -27.52 30.05
CA HIS A 137 10.13 -28.68 30.30
C HIS A 137 9.73 -29.32 28.95
N PHE A 138 10.73 -29.54 28.09
CA PHE A 138 10.50 -30.00 26.72
C PHE A 138 9.76 -31.36 26.69
N ARG A 139 8.68 -31.36 25.89
CA ARG A 139 7.89 -32.57 25.57
C ARG A 139 7.58 -32.56 24.07
N LEU A 140 7.83 -33.70 23.41
CA LEU A 140 7.58 -33.82 21.96
C LEU A 140 6.14 -33.45 21.57
N ARG A 141 5.16 -33.76 22.42
CA ARG A 141 3.75 -33.43 22.20
C ARG A 141 3.47 -31.93 22.18
N GLU A 142 4.33 -31.12 22.79
CA GLU A 142 4.18 -29.66 22.93
C GLU A 142 4.96 -28.88 21.86
N VAL A 143 5.65 -29.57 20.93
CA VAL A 143 6.44 -28.92 19.87
C VAL A 143 5.64 -27.92 19.02
N PRO A 144 4.40 -28.18 18.56
CA PRO A 144 3.64 -27.20 17.82
C PRO A 144 3.38 -25.89 18.62
N SER A 145 3.05 -26.04 19.91
CA SER A 145 2.83 -24.91 20.81
C SER A 145 4.14 -24.15 21.09
N LEU A 146 5.25 -24.85 21.27
CA LEU A 146 6.57 -24.25 21.44
C LEU A 146 6.97 -23.42 20.21
N LEU A 147 6.83 -23.98 19.02
CA LEU A 147 7.13 -23.27 17.77
C LEU A 147 6.27 -22.03 17.60
N SER A 148 4.98 -22.11 17.95
CA SER A 148 4.07 -20.96 17.90
C SER A 148 4.51 -19.85 18.86
N HIS A 149 4.83 -20.16 20.13
CA HIS A 149 5.25 -19.15 21.10
C HIS A 149 6.63 -18.57 20.78
N VAL A 150 7.60 -19.40 20.39
CA VAL A 150 8.93 -18.93 19.96
C VAL A 150 8.82 -18.05 18.71
N GLY A 151 8.03 -18.50 17.70
CA GLY A 151 7.81 -17.74 16.49
C GLY A 151 7.15 -16.37 16.74
N LEU A 152 6.13 -16.34 17.61
CA LEU A 152 5.47 -15.10 18.00
C LEU A 152 6.41 -14.18 18.78
N PHE A 153 7.18 -14.72 19.73
CA PHE A 153 8.18 -13.96 20.49
C PHE A 153 9.22 -13.32 19.55
N LEU A 154 9.79 -14.13 18.64
CA LEU A 154 10.75 -13.65 17.65
C LEU A 154 10.14 -12.58 16.74
N ALA A 155 8.90 -12.78 16.29
CA ALA A 155 8.22 -11.80 15.43
C ALA A 155 8.03 -10.45 16.14
N ILE A 156 7.56 -10.44 17.39
CA ILE A 156 7.35 -9.22 18.17
C ILE A 156 8.69 -8.52 18.43
N VAL A 157 9.69 -9.26 18.95
CA VAL A 157 10.99 -8.67 19.32
C VAL A 157 11.76 -8.20 18.11
N ALA A 158 11.82 -9.00 17.04
CA ALA A 158 12.51 -8.61 15.80
C ALA A 158 11.84 -7.44 15.09
N ALA A 159 10.50 -7.39 15.07
CA ALA A 159 9.79 -6.24 14.51
C ALA A 159 10.06 -4.95 15.30
N THR A 160 10.14 -5.04 16.64
CA THR A 160 10.37 -3.86 17.48
C THR A 160 11.81 -3.39 17.41
N LEU A 161 12.78 -4.25 17.73
CA LEU A 161 14.19 -3.89 17.79
C LEU A 161 14.84 -3.73 16.41
N GLY A 162 14.38 -4.49 15.41
CA GLY A 162 14.87 -4.39 14.03
C GLY A 162 14.37 -3.17 13.27
N SER A 163 13.27 -2.54 13.73
CA SER A 163 12.78 -1.31 13.09
C SER A 163 13.76 -0.14 13.24
N ALA A 164 14.56 -0.12 14.29
CA ALA A 164 15.58 0.91 14.52
C ALA A 164 16.70 0.91 13.46
N ASP A 165 16.99 -0.26 12.88
CA ASP A 165 18.03 -0.42 11.85
C ASP A 165 17.45 -0.34 10.42
N MET A 166 16.16 -0.07 10.30
CA MET A 166 15.50 0.00 9.00
C MET A 166 15.65 1.39 8.39
N GLU A 167 16.40 1.49 7.30
CA GLU A 167 16.49 2.72 6.50
C GLU A 167 15.61 2.66 5.26
N ARG A 168 14.85 3.73 5.02
CA ARG A 168 14.06 3.93 3.81
C ARG A 168 14.70 5.00 2.96
N VAL A 169 15.15 4.62 1.79
CA VAL A 169 15.78 5.51 0.84
C VAL A 169 14.95 5.57 -0.43
N LYS A 170 14.61 6.77 -0.89
CA LYS A 170 13.94 7.00 -2.16
C LYS A 170 14.98 7.23 -3.23
N LEU A 171 14.99 6.40 -4.27
CA LEU A 171 15.86 6.53 -5.43
C LEU A 171 14.99 6.80 -6.67
N ARG A 172 15.43 7.73 -7.50
CA ARG A 172 14.77 8.08 -8.74
C ARG A 172 15.49 7.45 -9.92
N ALA A 173 15.07 6.27 -10.35
CA ALA A 173 15.66 5.61 -11.51
C ALA A 173 15.20 6.28 -12.82
N THR A 174 16.12 6.47 -13.75
CA THR A 174 15.89 7.01 -15.10
C THR A 174 16.33 5.98 -16.15
N MET A 175 15.90 6.19 -17.41
CA MET A 175 16.33 5.34 -18.52
C MET A 175 17.75 5.69 -18.99
N ASP A 176 18.17 6.94 -18.77
CA ASP A 176 19.39 7.49 -19.38
C ASP A 176 20.66 6.94 -18.75
N MET A 177 20.68 6.83 -17.42
CA MET A 177 21.87 6.39 -16.68
C MET A 177 21.52 5.66 -15.39
N PRO A 178 22.41 4.77 -14.90
CA PRO A 178 22.28 4.17 -13.59
C PRO A 178 22.36 5.23 -12.48
N GLU A 179 21.47 5.18 -11.51
CA GLU A 179 21.47 6.08 -10.36
C GLU A 179 21.74 5.28 -9.08
N TRP A 180 22.72 5.75 -8.29
CA TRP A 180 23.13 5.15 -7.00
C TRP A 180 22.89 6.06 -5.80
N ARG A 181 22.47 7.31 -6.03
CA ARG A 181 22.18 8.27 -4.99
C ARG A 181 20.72 8.21 -4.61
N GLY A 182 20.45 7.92 -3.38
CA GLY A 182 19.11 7.95 -2.82
C GLY A 182 18.89 9.18 -1.97
N THR A 183 17.63 9.56 -1.82
CA THR A 183 17.21 10.61 -0.89
C THR A 183 16.69 9.96 0.37
N HIS A 184 17.30 10.28 1.48
CA HIS A 184 16.85 9.97 2.82
C HIS A 184 16.35 11.26 3.50
N GLU A 185 15.66 11.15 4.62
CA GLU A 185 15.14 12.30 5.38
C GLU A 185 16.24 13.30 5.82
N ARG A 186 17.46 12.83 6.01
CA ARG A 186 18.64 13.63 6.40
C ARG A 186 19.47 14.13 5.20
N GLY A 187 19.05 13.88 3.95
CA GLY A 187 19.76 14.29 2.75
C GLY A 187 20.03 13.16 1.74
N PHE A 188 21.07 13.31 0.95
CA PHE A 188 21.46 12.29 -0.02
C PHE A 188 22.39 11.25 0.61
N ILE A 189 22.16 9.99 0.23
CA ILE A 189 22.99 8.85 0.62
C ILE A 189 23.44 8.09 -0.62
N SER A 190 24.69 7.65 -0.66
CA SER A 190 25.21 6.75 -1.68
C SER A 190 24.83 5.31 -1.34
N LEU A 191 24.23 4.61 -2.28
CA LEU A 191 23.85 3.21 -2.12
C LEU A 191 24.93 2.29 -2.67
N PRO A 192 25.12 1.08 -2.11
CA PRO A 192 26.07 0.08 -2.62
C PRO A 192 25.56 -0.61 -3.90
N LEU A 193 24.60 -0.02 -4.57
CA LEU A 193 24.02 -0.48 -5.82
C LEU A 193 23.52 0.70 -6.64
N ALA A 194 23.54 0.55 -7.97
CA ALA A 194 22.92 1.50 -8.89
C ALA A 194 21.74 0.85 -9.61
N ILE A 195 20.70 1.63 -9.87
CA ILE A 195 19.49 1.16 -10.55
C ILE A 195 19.27 2.00 -11.79
N GLN A 196 19.09 1.33 -12.91
CA GLN A 196 18.69 1.94 -14.18
C GLN A 196 17.32 1.40 -14.58
N LEU A 197 16.42 2.28 -15.01
CA LEU A 197 15.16 1.89 -15.57
C LEU A 197 15.35 1.52 -17.04
N GLU A 198 14.99 0.32 -17.44
CA GLU A 198 15.02 -0.11 -18.83
C GLU A 198 13.69 0.22 -19.53
N LYS A 199 12.60 -0.19 -18.91
CA LYS A 199 11.25 -0.03 -19.45
C LYS A 199 10.23 0.11 -18.33
N PHE A 200 9.24 0.98 -18.53
CA PHE A 200 8.05 1.06 -17.69
C PHE A 200 6.82 0.63 -18.49
N THR A 201 6.02 -0.26 -17.94
CA THR A 201 4.80 -0.77 -18.56
C THR A 201 3.60 -0.54 -17.65
N ILE A 202 2.49 -0.20 -18.28
CA ILE A 202 1.17 -0.09 -17.64
C ILE A 202 0.26 -1.07 -18.37
N ASP A 203 -0.15 -2.13 -17.68
CA ASP A 203 -1.20 -2.99 -18.18
C ASP A 203 -2.54 -2.40 -17.72
N GLU A 204 -3.50 -2.35 -18.59
CA GLU A 204 -4.81 -1.75 -18.33
C GLU A 204 -5.91 -2.79 -18.45
N TYR A 205 -6.95 -2.65 -17.62
CA TYR A 205 -8.13 -3.50 -17.74
C TYR A 205 -8.76 -3.41 -19.13
N PRO A 206 -9.45 -4.46 -19.58
CA PRO A 206 -10.17 -4.43 -20.85
C PRO A 206 -11.12 -3.22 -20.94
N PRO A 207 -11.30 -2.63 -22.14
CA PRO A 207 -12.22 -1.51 -22.32
C PRO A 207 -13.62 -1.84 -21.82
N LYS A 208 -14.26 -0.86 -21.18
CA LYS A 208 -15.60 -0.95 -20.62
C LYS A 208 -16.54 -0.08 -21.45
N LEU A 209 -17.59 -0.66 -22.02
CA LEU A 209 -18.65 0.08 -22.70
C LEU A 209 -19.86 0.22 -21.78
N LEU A 210 -20.47 1.39 -21.80
CA LEU A 210 -21.69 1.70 -21.05
C LEU A 210 -22.54 2.71 -21.81
N ILE A 211 -23.83 2.80 -21.43
CA ILE A 211 -24.75 3.78 -22.00
C ILE A 211 -24.89 4.95 -21.02
N ILE A 212 -24.80 6.16 -21.56
CA ILE A 212 -25.03 7.41 -20.82
C ILE A 212 -26.17 8.21 -21.41
N ASN A 213 -26.73 9.09 -20.61
CA ASN A 213 -27.59 10.17 -21.11
C ASN A 213 -26.72 11.24 -21.75
N SER A 214 -26.92 11.53 -23.01
CA SER A 214 -26.11 12.47 -23.83
C SER A 214 -26.17 13.92 -23.33
N GLN A 215 -27.24 14.31 -22.60
CA GLN A 215 -27.40 15.66 -22.10
C GLN A 215 -26.77 15.83 -20.72
N THR A 216 -26.88 14.84 -19.84
CA THR A 216 -26.42 14.93 -18.45
C THR A 216 -25.08 14.27 -18.19
N GLY A 217 -24.59 13.44 -19.12
CA GLY A 217 -23.39 12.64 -18.98
C GLY A 217 -23.46 11.52 -17.94
N LYS A 218 -24.65 11.29 -17.35
CA LYS A 218 -24.82 10.26 -16.29
C LYS A 218 -25.07 8.90 -16.91
N SER A 219 -24.53 7.87 -16.30
CA SER A 219 -24.78 6.46 -16.69
C SER A 219 -26.25 6.06 -16.53
N ILE A 220 -26.70 5.14 -17.34
CA ILE A 220 -28.06 4.57 -17.29
C ILE A 220 -27.96 3.05 -17.13
N PRO A 221 -28.58 2.50 -16.04
CA PRO A 221 -29.17 3.19 -14.89
C PRO A 221 -28.12 3.91 -14.03
N ALA A 222 -28.50 5.00 -13.35
CA ALA A 222 -27.58 5.83 -12.55
C ALA A 222 -26.99 5.07 -11.33
N LYS A 223 -27.75 4.13 -10.77
CA LYS A 223 -27.27 3.19 -9.75
C LYS A 223 -27.00 1.85 -10.43
N ASN A 224 -25.79 1.30 -10.29
CA ASN A 224 -25.34 0.05 -10.91
C ASN A 224 -25.49 0.06 -12.42
N PRO A 225 -24.69 0.85 -13.17
CA PRO A 225 -24.74 0.87 -14.61
C PRO A 225 -24.40 -0.51 -15.19
N GLU A 226 -25.13 -0.92 -16.22
CA GLU A 226 -24.74 -2.08 -17.00
C GLU A 226 -23.45 -1.76 -17.76
N ILE A 227 -22.46 -2.67 -17.66
CA ILE A 227 -21.14 -2.51 -18.25
C ILE A 227 -20.83 -3.78 -19.06
N VAL A 228 -20.33 -3.60 -20.25
CA VAL A 228 -19.79 -4.69 -21.06
C VAL A 228 -18.29 -4.53 -21.16
N LEU A 229 -17.55 -5.57 -20.73
CA LEU A 229 -16.10 -5.66 -20.85
C LEU A 229 -15.73 -6.20 -22.24
N ILE A 230 -14.82 -5.52 -22.92
CA ILE A 230 -14.36 -5.90 -24.25
C ILE A 230 -12.99 -6.57 -24.12
N ASP A 231 -13.00 -7.85 -23.80
CA ASP A 231 -11.79 -8.67 -23.77
C ASP A 231 -11.38 -9.14 -25.17
N LYS A 232 -10.31 -9.93 -25.27
CA LYS A 232 -9.78 -10.46 -26.54
C LYS A 232 -10.73 -11.43 -27.24
N HIS A 233 -11.67 -12.03 -26.51
CA HIS A 233 -12.63 -13.02 -27.00
C HIS A 233 -14.03 -12.45 -27.20
N PHE A 234 -14.23 -11.18 -26.83
CA PHE A 234 -15.52 -10.54 -26.96
C PHE A 234 -15.95 -10.43 -28.43
N ARG A 235 -17.13 -10.91 -28.73
CA ARG A 235 -17.76 -10.78 -30.05
C ARG A 235 -19.02 -9.94 -29.99
N GLU A 236 -19.93 -10.26 -29.07
CA GLU A 236 -21.15 -9.51 -28.86
C GLU A 236 -21.59 -9.53 -27.42
N GLY A 237 -22.34 -8.50 -27.01
CA GLY A 237 -22.90 -8.34 -25.66
C GLY A 237 -24.18 -7.55 -25.69
N LYS A 238 -24.87 -7.47 -24.55
CA LYS A 238 -26.11 -6.71 -24.40
C LYS A 238 -25.90 -5.59 -23.40
N LEU A 239 -26.37 -4.39 -23.75
CA LEU A 239 -26.47 -3.23 -22.87
C LEU A 239 -27.88 -2.68 -22.96
N LEU A 240 -28.67 -2.80 -21.89
CA LEU A 240 -30.09 -2.44 -21.88
C LEU A 240 -30.85 -3.15 -23.03
N GLN A 241 -31.41 -2.37 -23.92
CA GLN A 241 -32.12 -2.87 -25.12
C GLN A 241 -31.25 -2.92 -26.37
N TRP A 242 -29.94 -2.76 -26.27
CA TRP A 242 -29.01 -2.74 -27.38
C TRP A 242 -28.11 -3.97 -27.37
N ARG A 243 -28.02 -4.63 -28.55
CA ARG A 243 -27.01 -5.64 -28.82
C ARG A 243 -25.80 -4.94 -29.41
N ILE A 244 -24.66 -5.13 -28.78
CA ILE A 244 -23.39 -4.50 -29.11
C ILE A 244 -22.46 -5.54 -29.73
N ARG A 245 -21.96 -5.27 -30.93
CA ARG A 245 -20.94 -6.09 -31.60
C ARG A 245 -19.73 -5.26 -31.91
N VAL A 246 -18.53 -5.78 -31.69
CA VAL A 246 -17.25 -5.08 -31.98
C VAL A 246 -16.68 -5.65 -33.26
N HIS A 247 -16.52 -4.80 -34.26
CA HIS A 247 -15.91 -5.16 -35.57
C HIS A 247 -14.40 -5.00 -35.54
N GLN A 248 -13.89 -3.96 -34.86
CA GLN A 248 -12.46 -3.68 -34.78
C GLN A 248 -12.11 -3.16 -33.39
N ASN A 249 -11.00 -3.63 -32.86
CA ASN A 249 -10.42 -3.19 -31.58
C ASN A 249 -8.98 -2.73 -31.83
N LEU A 250 -8.73 -1.45 -31.64
CA LEU A 250 -7.41 -0.82 -31.76
C LEU A 250 -6.98 -0.35 -30.38
N PRO A 251 -6.12 -1.09 -29.68
CA PRO A 251 -5.66 -0.73 -28.34
C PRO A 251 -4.92 0.61 -28.27
N LEU A 252 -4.17 0.92 -29.32
CA LEU A 252 -3.42 2.16 -29.48
C LEU A 252 -3.74 2.76 -30.86
N ALA A 253 -4.49 3.85 -30.89
CA ALA A 253 -4.98 4.47 -32.11
C ALA A 253 -4.93 6.00 -32.03
N ALA A 254 -4.95 6.63 -33.20
CA ALA A 254 -5.16 8.06 -33.38
C ALA A 254 -6.26 8.30 -34.39
N PRO A 255 -7.04 9.41 -34.25
CA PRO A 255 -8.03 9.78 -35.24
C PRO A 255 -7.36 10.31 -36.51
N VAL A 256 -7.87 9.88 -37.64
CA VAL A 256 -7.60 10.45 -38.99
C VAL A 256 -8.88 11.12 -39.45
N ILE A 257 -8.85 12.44 -39.50
CA ILE A 257 -9.99 13.24 -39.89
C ILE A 257 -9.96 13.38 -41.43
N THR A 258 -10.99 12.86 -42.08
CA THR A 258 -11.24 13.05 -43.52
C THR A 258 -12.44 13.99 -43.67
N ALA A 259 -12.63 14.62 -44.80
CA ALA A 259 -13.66 15.66 -44.99
C ALA A 259 -15.05 15.29 -44.43
N ASP A 260 -15.45 14.01 -44.49
CA ASP A 260 -16.78 13.57 -44.08
C ASP A 260 -16.81 12.58 -42.91
N THR A 261 -15.66 12.02 -42.48
CA THR A 261 -15.63 10.97 -41.45
C THR A 261 -14.36 10.97 -40.63
N THR A 262 -14.49 10.62 -39.36
CA THR A 262 -13.34 10.33 -38.47
C THR A 262 -13.13 8.82 -38.49
N LYS A 263 -11.95 8.37 -38.90
CA LYS A 263 -11.48 7.00 -38.80
C LYS A 263 -10.35 6.91 -37.79
N TYR A 264 -10.18 5.73 -37.19
CA TYR A 264 -9.06 5.48 -36.27
C TYR A 264 -8.09 4.50 -36.90
N VAL A 265 -6.81 4.78 -36.79
CA VAL A 265 -5.71 3.95 -37.27
C VAL A 265 -4.77 3.62 -36.12
N GLY A 266 -4.07 2.49 -36.21
CA GLY A 266 -3.08 2.10 -35.22
C GLY A 266 -1.98 3.17 -35.09
N TRP A 267 -1.71 3.62 -33.86
CA TRP A 267 -0.71 4.64 -33.59
C TRP A 267 -0.08 4.41 -32.22
N GLY A 268 1.19 3.97 -32.20
CA GLY A 268 1.90 3.52 -31.00
C GLY A 268 2.69 4.61 -30.28
N SER A 269 2.15 5.81 -30.12
CA SER A 269 2.84 6.92 -29.42
C SER A 269 2.08 7.38 -28.18
N SER A 270 2.75 8.21 -27.37
CA SER A 270 2.16 8.82 -26.17
C SER A 270 0.92 9.62 -26.54
N GLY A 271 -0.18 9.40 -25.83
CA GLY A 271 -1.47 10.04 -26.08
C GLY A 271 -2.38 9.26 -27.05
N ALA A 272 -1.98 8.07 -27.51
CA ALA A 272 -2.87 7.17 -28.22
C ALA A 272 -4.12 6.84 -27.39
N VAL A 273 -5.24 6.63 -28.09
CA VAL A 273 -6.51 6.22 -27.48
C VAL A 273 -6.81 4.77 -27.81
N THR A 274 -7.59 4.10 -26.99
CA THR A 274 -8.24 2.85 -27.40
C THR A 274 -9.47 3.20 -28.23
N ALA A 275 -9.58 2.63 -29.44
CA ALA A 275 -10.68 2.85 -30.35
C ALA A 275 -11.36 1.53 -30.72
N LEU A 276 -12.69 1.48 -30.60
CA LEU A 276 -13.53 0.35 -30.98
C LEU A 276 -14.47 0.78 -32.11
N LEU A 277 -14.48 0.04 -33.21
CA LEU A 277 -15.54 0.13 -34.21
C LEU A 277 -16.69 -0.75 -33.76
N VAL A 278 -17.79 -0.15 -33.38
CA VAL A 278 -18.91 -0.81 -32.73
C VAL A 278 -20.16 -0.74 -33.61
N GLU A 279 -20.89 -1.83 -33.68
CA GLU A 279 -22.24 -1.90 -34.19
C GLU A 279 -23.22 -2.05 -33.04
N ALA A 280 -24.20 -1.16 -32.96
CA ALA A 280 -25.28 -1.21 -31.98
C ALA A 280 -26.61 -1.44 -32.66
N GLN A 281 -27.27 -2.57 -32.34
CA GLN A 281 -28.57 -2.94 -32.85
C GLN A 281 -29.62 -2.89 -31.74
N ARG A 282 -30.70 -2.13 -31.97
CA ARG A 282 -31.83 -2.08 -31.03
C ARG A 282 -32.60 -3.41 -31.07
N MET A 283 -32.93 -3.90 -29.87
CA MET A 283 -33.65 -5.16 -29.70
C MET A 283 -34.95 -4.89 -28.92
N GLU A 284 -36.09 -5.37 -29.46
CA GLU A 284 -37.38 -5.34 -28.77
C GLU A 284 -38.01 -6.75 -28.84
N GLY A 285 -38.36 -7.29 -27.66
CA GLY A 285 -38.91 -8.66 -27.60
C GLY A 285 -38.01 -9.74 -28.24
N GLY A 286 -36.68 -9.53 -28.22
CA GLY A 286 -35.72 -10.48 -28.82
C GLY A 286 -35.53 -10.32 -30.34
N ARG A 287 -36.25 -9.42 -30.99
CA ARG A 287 -36.11 -9.13 -32.42
C ARG A 287 -35.36 -7.82 -32.65
N ALA A 288 -34.58 -7.79 -33.75
CA ALA A 288 -33.88 -6.59 -34.18
C ALA A 288 -34.87 -5.57 -34.75
N VAL A 289 -34.79 -4.32 -34.30
CA VAL A 289 -35.65 -3.21 -34.74
C VAL A 289 -34.80 -2.09 -35.29
N GLY A 290 -35.15 -1.62 -36.49
CA GLY A 290 -34.45 -0.54 -37.16
C GLY A 290 -33.13 -0.97 -37.82
N LYS A 291 -32.40 0.01 -38.36
CA LYS A 291 -31.06 -0.24 -38.95
C LYS A 291 -29.99 -0.24 -37.84
N PRO A 292 -28.95 -1.10 -37.93
CA PRO A 292 -27.84 -1.05 -37.01
C PRO A 292 -27.09 0.30 -37.12
N LEU A 293 -26.64 0.81 -35.99
CA LEU A 293 -25.79 2.01 -35.90
C LEU A 293 -24.35 1.55 -35.81
N VAL A 294 -23.50 2.04 -36.71
CA VAL A 294 -22.09 1.69 -36.75
C VAL A 294 -21.25 2.94 -36.57
N GLY A 295 -20.28 2.90 -35.66
CA GLY A 295 -19.39 4.04 -35.39
C GLY A 295 -18.25 3.73 -34.46
N TRP A 296 -17.32 4.67 -34.35
CA TRP A 296 -16.19 4.58 -33.47
C TRP A 296 -16.54 5.06 -32.07
N VAL A 297 -16.05 4.35 -31.08
CA VAL A 297 -16.15 4.71 -29.66
C VAL A 297 -14.75 4.66 -29.03
N THR A 298 -14.37 5.74 -28.36
CA THR A 298 -13.04 5.84 -27.72
C THR A 298 -13.15 6.42 -26.31
N CYS A 299 -12.17 6.07 -25.46
CA CYS A 299 -12.08 6.63 -24.10
C CYS A 299 -11.50 8.06 -24.05
N GLY A 300 -10.95 8.57 -25.16
CA GLY A 300 -10.19 9.81 -25.18
C GLY A 300 -8.82 9.69 -24.51
N SER A 301 -8.03 10.75 -24.64
CA SER A 301 -6.72 10.91 -24.00
C SER A 301 -6.45 12.39 -23.74
N TYR A 302 -5.26 12.74 -23.31
CA TYR A 302 -4.87 14.16 -23.16
C TYR A 302 -4.67 14.88 -24.52
N LEU A 303 -4.49 14.10 -25.63
CA LEU A 303 -4.35 14.66 -26.99
C LEU A 303 -5.67 14.66 -27.74
N PHE A 304 -6.50 13.65 -27.54
CA PHE A 304 -7.71 13.42 -28.35
C PHE A 304 -8.94 13.37 -27.43
N PRO A 305 -10.05 14.05 -27.81
CA PRO A 305 -11.30 13.92 -27.07
C PRO A 305 -11.86 12.50 -27.19
N PHE A 306 -12.72 12.12 -26.24
CA PHE A 306 -13.47 10.88 -26.36
C PHE A 306 -14.46 10.94 -27.51
N GLN A 307 -14.74 9.80 -28.13
CA GLN A 307 -15.73 9.66 -29.20
C GLN A 307 -16.87 8.77 -28.71
N GLU A 308 -18.09 9.25 -28.85
CA GLU A 308 -19.31 8.51 -28.51
C GLU A 308 -20.06 8.05 -29.79
N LEU A 309 -20.82 6.95 -29.66
CA LEU A 309 -21.78 6.55 -30.66
C LEU A 309 -23.19 6.90 -30.18
N LYS A 310 -23.83 7.86 -30.85
CA LYS A 310 -25.21 8.27 -30.56
C LYS A 310 -26.19 7.15 -30.90
N LEU A 311 -26.91 6.63 -29.92
CA LEU A 311 -27.92 5.58 -30.08
C LEU A 311 -29.30 6.18 -30.32
N THR A 312 -29.63 7.24 -29.62
CA THR A 312 -30.85 8.04 -29.76
C THR A 312 -30.54 9.53 -29.53
N LYS A 313 -31.56 10.38 -29.52
CA LYS A 313 -31.37 11.82 -29.11
C LYS A 313 -30.88 11.98 -27.68
N GLU A 314 -31.17 11.02 -26.81
CA GLU A 314 -30.90 11.10 -25.36
C GLU A 314 -29.83 10.09 -24.88
N LEU A 315 -29.54 9.06 -25.68
CA LEU A 315 -28.67 7.95 -25.30
C LEU A 315 -27.43 7.89 -26.17
N SER A 316 -26.28 7.76 -25.55
CA SER A 316 -25.00 7.53 -26.24
C SER A 316 -24.28 6.32 -25.64
N LEU A 317 -23.66 5.53 -26.50
CA LEU A 317 -22.70 4.50 -26.10
C LEU A 317 -21.33 5.14 -26.01
N VAL A 318 -20.70 4.95 -24.85
CA VAL A 318 -19.38 5.50 -24.55
C VAL A 318 -18.45 4.42 -24.00
N MET A 319 -17.15 4.66 -24.13
CA MET A 319 -16.13 3.89 -23.47
C MET A 319 -15.74 4.59 -22.16
N ALA A 320 -15.77 3.86 -21.05
CA ALA A 320 -15.26 4.35 -19.78
C ALA A 320 -13.75 4.64 -19.87
N ARG A 321 -13.28 5.57 -19.03
CA ARG A 321 -11.83 5.84 -18.92
C ARG A 321 -11.12 4.55 -18.54
N ARG A 322 -9.98 4.29 -19.16
CA ARG A 322 -9.18 3.11 -18.88
C ARG A 322 -8.59 3.16 -17.47
N GLU A 323 -8.67 2.05 -16.79
CA GLU A 323 -8.13 1.87 -15.44
C GLU A 323 -6.87 1.00 -15.53
N PRO A 324 -5.77 1.39 -14.88
CA PRO A 324 -4.59 0.57 -14.84
C PRO A 324 -4.84 -0.68 -13.99
N GLU A 325 -4.42 -1.83 -14.49
CA GLU A 325 -4.46 -3.12 -13.80
C GLU A 325 -3.13 -3.38 -13.08
N ARG A 326 -2.02 -3.12 -13.79
CA ARG A 326 -0.68 -3.41 -13.30
C ARG A 326 0.31 -2.36 -13.79
N TYR A 327 1.17 -1.94 -12.89
CA TYR A 327 2.35 -1.14 -13.19
C TYR A 327 3.59 -1.98 -12.99
N ALA A 328 4.44 -2.10 -14.00
CA ALA A 328 5.68 -2.84 -13.94
C ALA A 328 6.85 -2.03 -14.48
N SER A 329 7.96 -2.07 -13.75
CA SER A 329 9.22 -1.46 -14.14
C SER A 329 10.26 -2.54 -14.35
N HIS A 330 10.81 -2.61 -15.54
CA HIS A 330 11.97 -3.45 -15.85
C HIS A 330 13.20 -2.65 -15.54
N ILE A 331 14.07 -3.19 -14.69
CA ILE A 331 15.24 -2.49 -14.17
C ILE A 331 16.50 -3.34 -14.28
N HIS A 332 17.64 -2.65 -14.48
CA HIS A 332 18.95 -3.20 -14.26
C HIS A 332 19.48 -2.74 -12.91
N ILE A 333 19.99 -3.67 -12.14
CA ILE A 333 20.62 -3.43 -10.83
C ILE A 333 22.09 -3.78 -10.97
N TYR A 334 22.94 -2.78 -10.78
CA TYR A 334 24.40 -2.91 -10.77
C TYR A 334 24.86 -2.93 -9.32
N THR A 335 25.64 -3.93 -8.94
CA THR A 335 26.19 -4.06 -7.58
C THR A 335 27.70 -3.78 -7.60
N GLU A 336 28.26 -3.39 -6.46
CA GLU A 336 29.72 -3.20 -6.31
C GLU A 336 30.52 -4.46 -6.66
N THR A 337 29.93 -5.64 -6.55
CA THR A 337 30.54 -6.92 -6.93
C THR A 337 30.45 -7.21 -8.43
N GLN A 338 30.18 -6.21 -9.26
CA GLN A 338 30.04 -6.30 -10.72
C GLN A 338 28.94 -7.27 -11.21
N LYS A 339 28.00 -7.64 -10.36
CA LYS A 339 26.83 -8.40 -10.78
C LYS A 339 25.80 -7.44 -11.39
N ASN A 340 25.39 -7.78 -12.61
CA ASN A 340 24.28 -7.11 -13.28
C ASN A 340 23.05 -8.00 -13.17
N ILE A 341 21.97 -7.48 -12.59
CA ILE A 341 20.76 -8.24 -12.33
C ILE A 341 19.58 -7.52 -12.99
N ILE A 342 18.89 -8.25 -13.85
CA ILE A 342 17.66 -7.77 -14.48
C ILE A 342 16.50 -8.20 -13.59
N ALA A 343 15.64 -7.26 -13.21
CA ALA A 343 14.50 -7.52 -12.38
C ALA A 343 13.27 -6.74 -12.88
N THR A 344 12.10 -7.34 -12.69
CA THR A 344 10.82 -6.65 -12.89
C THR A 344 10.22 -6.35 -11.51
N VAL A 345 9.91 -5.10 -11.27
CA VAL A 345 9.31 -4.65 -10.02
C VAL A 345 7.94 -4.08 -10.30
N GLU A 346 6.95 -4.60 -9.60
CA GLU A 346 5.54 -4.19 -9.70
C GLU A 346 5.14 -3.36 -8.49
N VAL A 347 4.17 -2.48 -8.65
CA VAL A 347 3.58 -1.73 -7.53
C VAL A 347 2.88 -2.71 -6.60
N ASN A 348 3.11 -2.56 -5.29
CA ASN A 348 2.58 -3.44 -4.24
C ASN A 348 3.07 -4.90 -4.27
N SER A 349 4.06 -5.23 -5.11
CA SER A 349 4.78 -6.50 -5.02
C SER A 349 6.18 -6.27 -4.47
N LEU A 350 6.59 -7.12 -3.52
CA LEU A 350 7.96 -7.16 -3.05
C LEU A 350 8.76 -8.03 -4.02
N SER A 351 9.67 -7.43 -4.77
CA SER A 351 10.65 -8.20 -5.50
C SER A 351 11.62 -8.88 -4.53
N ARG A 352 12.10 -10.06 -4.90
CA ARG A 352 12.95 -10.92 -4.07
C ARG A 352 14.02 -10.13 -3.31
N SER A 353 14.09 -10.37 -2.02
CA SER A 353 15.14 -9.89 -1.16
C SER A 353 16.50 -10.37 -1.67
N MET A 354 17.35 -9.44 -2.06
CA MET A 354 18.75 -9.69 -2.31
C MET A 354 19.54 -9.22 -1.11
N ALA A 355 20.20 -10.14 -0.39
CA ALA A 355 21.13 -9.81 0.68
C ALA A 355 20.67 -8.67 1.62
N GLY A 356 19.45 -8.77 2.15
CA GLY A 356 18.90 -7.78 3.09
C GLY A 356 18.34 -6.50 2.43
N VAL A 357 18.28 -6.40 1.10
CA VAL A 357 17.68 -5.26 0.38
C VAL A 357 16.37 -5.68 -0.26
N SER A 358 15.26 -5.04 0.15
CA SER A 358 13.96 -5.15 -0.51
C SER A 358 13.74 -3.92 -1.40
N ILE A 359 13.36 -4.16 -2.65
CA ILE A 359 13.05 -3.09 -3.59
C ILE A 359 11.55 -3.13 -3.87
N SER A 360 10.86 -2.02 -3.61
CA SER A 360 9.46 -1.84 -3.98
C SER A 360 9.30 -0.61 -4.87
N SER A 361 8.38 -0.65 -5.83
CA SER A 361 8.07 0.53 -6.63
C SER A 361 6.89 1.30 -6.01
N ALA A 362 7.02 2.62 -5.93
CA ALA A 362 5.94 3.52 -5.61
C ALA A 362 5.75 4.50 -6.78
N MET A 363 4.52 4.68 -7.20
CA MET A 363 4.17 5.64 -8.26
C MET A 363 3.86 6.99 -7.62
N THR A 364 4.53 8.06 -8.06
CA THR A 364 4.13 9.41 -7.66
C THR A 364 3.07 9.93 -8.62
N SER A 365 2.00 10.51 -8.07
CA SER A 365 0.79 10.98 -8.77
C SER A 365 1.00 12.13 -9.77
N ARG A 366 2.22 12.57 -10.04
CA ARG A 366 2.54 13.65 -10.99
C ARG A 366 2.38 13.30 -12.47
N TRP A 367 1.90 12.12 -12.80
CA TRP A 367 1.73 11.62 -14.18
C TRP A 367 0.48 12.10 -14.90
N VAL A 368 -0.44 12.77 -14.23
CA VAL A 368 -1.78 13.06 -14.79
C VAL A 368 -1.79 14.29 -15.70
N ASP A 369 -0.76 15.13 -15.70
CA ASP A 369 -0.78 16.42 -16.39
C ASP A 369 0.16 16.52 -17.60
N GLY A 370 0.28 15.48 -18.41
CA GLY A 370 0.90 15.56 -19.76
C GLY A 370 2.40 15.90 -19.81
N ALA A 371 3.10 15.89 -18.68
CA ALA A 371 4.55 16.02 -18.64
C ALA A 371 5.22 14.69 -19.01
N LYS A 372 6.42 14.76 -19.63
CA LYS A 372 7.30 13.60 -19.91
C LYS A 372 7.24 12.55 -18.79
N PRO A 373 7.32 11.24 -19.11
CA PRO A 373 7.22 10.18 -18.14
C PRO A 373 8.08 10.49 -16.90
N ALA A 374 7.41 10.72 -15.76
CA ALA A 374 8.12 10.97 -14.52
C ALA A 374 8.80 9.68 -14.09
N PRO A 375 10.05 9.71 -13.68
CA PRO A 375 10.77 8.52 -13.26
C PRO A 375 10.09 7.89 -12.05
N SER A 376 10.03 6.55 -12.04
CA SER A 376 9.56 5.80 -10.89
C SER A 376 10.47 6.04 -9.68
N SER A 377 9.89 6.37 -8.53
CA SER A 377 10.64 6.47 -7.28
C SER A 377 10.68 5.11 -6.60
N TRP A 378 11.86 4.69 -6.16
CA TRP A 378 12.13 3.41 -5.51
C TRP A 378 12.39 3.61 -4.03
N SER A 379 11.87 2.71 -3.20
CA SER A 379 12.17 2.69 -1.77
C SER A 379 12.97 1.44 -1.44
N ARG A 380 14.11 1.61 -0.79
CA ARG A 380 14.92 0.54 -0.22
C ARG A 380 14.50 0.35 1.24
N ILE A 381 14.26 -0.88 1.65
CA ILE A 381 14.03 -1.27 3.03
C ILE A 381 15.11 -2.28 3.41
N LEU A 382 15.95 -1.93 4.38
CA LEU A 382 16.93 -2.84 4.97
C LEU A 382 16.30 -3.58 6.15
N GLY A 383 16.32 -4.89 6.09
CA GLY A 383 16.21 -5.77 7.26
C GLY A 383 14.86 -5.93 7.94
N SER A 384 13.72 -6.17 7.24
CA SER A 384 12.56 -6.74 7.90
C SER A 384 11.67 -7.57 6.97
N PRO A 385 11.02 -8.64 7.48
CA PRO A 385 9.97 -9.31 6.73
C PRO A 385 8.79 -8.35 6.47
N PRO A 386 7.98 -8.57 5.42
CA PRO A 386 6.92 -7.66 5.03
C PRO A 386 5.88 -7.54 6.15
N SER A 387 5.74 -6.33 6.72
CA SER A 387 4.59 -6.00 7.53
C SER A 387 3.37 -5.90 6.61
N MET A 388 2.37 -6.75 6.80
CA MET A 388 1.11 -6.81 6.03
C MET A 388 0.18 -5.59 6.23
N TRP A 389 0.68 -4.47 6.76
CA TRP A 389 -0.11 -3.28 7.08
C TRP A 389 0.55 -2.04 6.47
N GLY A 390 0.32 -1.83 5.20
CA GLY A 390 0.81 -0.66 4.49
C GLY A 390 -0.29 0.02 3.69
N SER A 391 -0.66 1.19 4.13
CA SER A 391 -1.32 2.28 3.38
C SER A 391 -2.63 1.96 2.66
N THR A 392 -3.72 2.07 3.37
CA THR A 392 -4.99 2.53 2.81
C THR A 392 -4.83 3.99 2.36
N TYR A 393 -4.48 4.22 1.10
CA TYR A 393 -4.69 5.51 0.48
C TYR A 393 -6.20 5.75 0.37
N SER A 394 -6.70 6.75 1.09
CA SER A 394 -8.09 7.13 1.02
C SER A 394 -8.39 7.77 -0.34
N TRP A 395 -9.34 7.22 -1.06
CA TRP A 395 -9.88 7.67 -2.34
C TRP A 395 -10.53 9.06 -2.33
N ARG A 396 -10.42 9.81 -1.25
CA ARG A 396 -11.09 11.11 -1.06
C ARG A 396 -10.34 12.33 -1.62
N GLU A 397 -9.06 12.23 -1.93
CA GLU A 397 -8.28 13.39 -2.40
C GLU A 397 -8.25 13.57 -3.93
N LEU A 398 -8.91 12.71 -4.70
CA LEU A 398 -8.96 12.81 -6.16
C LEU A 398 -10.11 13.69 -6.70
N TYR A 399 -10.93 14.27 -5.83
CA TYR A 399 -12.03 15.17 -6.24
C TYR A 399 -12.06 16.43 -5.40
N SER A 400 -11.19 17.39 -5.73
CA SER A 400 -11.38 18.79 -5.39
C SER A 400 -11.08 19.66 -6.62
N PRO A 401 -12.05 20.41 -7.14
CA PRO A 401 -11.78 21.33 -8.24
C PRO A 401 -10.95 22.52 -7.72
N SER A 402 -9.79 22.72 -8.30
CA SER A 402 -8.92 23.86 -8.03
C SER A 402 -9.61 25.16 -8.45
N SER A 403 -10.00 25.96 -7.50
CA SER A 403 -10.35 27.36 -7.72
C SER A 403 -9.09 28.14 -8.09
N SER A 404 -9.17 28.82 -9.23
CA SER A 404 -8.18 29.76 -9.75
C SER A 404 -7.83 30.85 -8.73
N ARG A 405 -6.56 30.94 -8.31
CA ARG A 405 -5.99 32.18 -7.80
C ARG A 405 -5.01 32.74 -8.83
N ARG A 406 -5.33 33.92 -9.37
CA ARG A 406 -4.41 34.78 -10.09
C ARG A 406 -3.24 35.11 -9.15
N SER A 407 -2.01 34.88 -9.62
CA SER A 407 -0.81 35.45 -9.01
C SER A 407 -0.33 36.60 -9.85
N ASP A 408 -0.39 37.81 -9.27
CA ASP A 408 0.29 38.99 -9.77
C ASP A 408 1.81 38.79 -9.65
N ALA A 409 2.47 38.66 -10.79
CA ALA A 409 3.92 38.64 -10.86
C ALA A 409 4.42 40.08 -11.05
N ARG A 410 5.16 40.65 -10.09
CA ARG A 410 6.00 41.82 -10.27
C ARG A 410 7.38 41.40 -10.79
N PRO A 411 7.98 42.15 -11.73
CA PRO A 411 9.33 41.83 -12.23
C PRO A 411 10.40 42.35 -11.26
N LEU A 412 11.47 41.56 -11.06
CA LEU A 412 12.69 41.96 -10.37
C LEU A 412 13.66 42.62 -11.36
N PRO A 413 14.42 43.66 -10.95
CA PRO A 413 15.36 44.35 -11.81
C PRO A 413 16.70 43.58 -11.93
N LEU A 414 17.29 43.68 -13.13
CA LEU A 414 18.64 43.28 -13.48
C LEU A 414 19.70 44.12 -12.75
N VAL A 415 20.64 43.51 -12.08
CA VAL A 415 22.06 43.86 -12.04
C VAL A 415 22.87 42.56 -11.94
#